data_4c7941b819bfa9f50f533aedb0a870ce
#
_entry.id   4c7941b819bfa9f50f533aedb0a870ce
#
_cell.length_a   1.000
_cell.length_b   1.000
_cell.length_c   1.000
_cell.angle_alpha   90.00
_cell.angle_beta   90.00
_cell.angle_gamma   90.00
#
_symmetry.space_group_name_H-M   'P 1'
#
loop_
_entity.id
_entity.type
_entity.pdbx_description
1 polymer ?
#
loop_
_entity_poly.entity_id
_entity_poly.type
_entity_poly.pdbx_seq_one_letter_code
_entity_poly.pdbx_strand_id
1 'polypeptide(L)'
;MFSATMPQAIAEIARKFQKDPVTVRVIKKELTVPKVTQYYYEVKPKNKVEVMSRLLDMYAPKLSIVFCNTKRQVDDLVQELQGRGYFAEGLHGDLKQVQRDRVMDSFRNGRTDILVATDVAARGIDVGDVEAVFNYDIPQDDEYYVHRIGRTGRAGREGKAFSLVMGKEVYKLRDIQRYCKTKIIPQAIPSLNDITEIKVEKILDQVQEVLNDTDLTKMVNIIEKKLMEEDYTSMDLAAALLKMSMGDESEDIIDSFETARSLDELDSFGRGSSRGRGRERSSYGNRRKGATDRAAVDYVLGEGEEKMARLFINIGKAQRITPGDILGAVAGESGIPGRMVGSIDMYDGYTFVDVPGRYADDVLKAMAHAKIKGKNIHVEKANTNRR
;
A
#
# COMPACT_ATOMS: atom_id res chain seq x y z
N MET A 1 2.80 36.84 -24.71
CA MET A 1 2.57 35.43 -24.35
C MET A 1 3.55 35.02 -23.29
N PHE A 2 3.11 34.42 -22.19
CA PHE A 2 3.97 33.93 -21.10
C PHE A 2 3.73 32.45 -20.89
N SER A 3 4.78 31.66 -20.81
CA SER A 3 4.70 30.23 -20.53
C SER A 3 5.94 29.76 -19.79
N ALA A 4 5.80 28.85 -18.87
CA ALA A 4 6.92 28.21 -18.18
C ALA A 4 7.67 27.23 -19.08
N THR A 5 6.97 26.62 -20.04
CA THR A 5 7.50 25.70 -21.05
C THR A 5 7.07 26.19 -22.44
N MET A 6 7.92 26.01 -23.45
CA MET A 6 7.66 26.42 -24.82
C MET A 6 7.87 25.26 -25.78
N PRO A 7 6.95 24.27 -25.79
CA PRO A 7 6.95 23.20 -26.79
C PRO A 7 6.92 23.77 -28.22
N GLN A 8 7.46 23.01 -29.18
CA GLN A 8 7.60 23.47 -30.55
C GLN A 8 6.25 23.93 -31.15
N ALA A 9 5.15 23.22 -30.88
CA ALA A 9 3.81 23.60 -31.33
C ALA A 9 3.35 24.98 -30.80
N ILE A 10 3.67 25.29 -29.55
CA ILE A 10 3.35 26.59 -28.94
C ILE A 10 4.24 27.70 -29.50
N ALA A 11 5.52 27.40 -29.77
CA ALA A 11 6.42 28.34 -30.42
C ALA A 11 5.98 28.66 -31.85
N GLU A 12 5.45 27.69 -32.60
CA GLU A 12 4.88 27.89 -33.93
C GLU A 12 3.62 28.76 -33.91
N ILE A 13 2.72 28.51 -32.93
CA ILE A 13 1.53 29.36 -32.72
C ILE A 13 1.96 30.78 -32.38
N ALA A 14 2.95 30.98 -31.49
CA ALA A 14 3.45 32.28 -31.14
C ALA A 14 4.01 33.03 -32.36
N ARG A 15 4.80 32.36 -33.22
CA ARG A 15 5.32 32.94 -34.48
C ARG A 15 4.20 33.33 -35.47
N LYS A 16 3.12 32.53 -35.51
CA LYS A 16 1.99 32.78 -36.46
C LYS A 16 1.11 33.95 -36.05
N PHE A 17 0.92 34.19 -34.76
CA PHE A 17 -0.04 35.15 -34.23
C PHE A 17 0.57 36.40 -33.60
N GLN A 18 1.85 36.46 -33.37
CA GLN A 18 2.54 37.64 -32.81
C GLN A 18 3.33 38.36 -33.90
N LYS A 19 3.23 39.68 -33.91
CA LYS A 19 4.05 40.54 -34.77
C LYS A 19 5.32 40.97 -34.01
N ASP A 20 6.47 40.68 -34.61
CA ASP A 20 7.81 41.02 -34.06
C ASP A 20 7.96 40.78 -32.54
N PRO A 21 7.72 39.59 -32.05
CA PRO A 21 7.77 39.31 -30.61
C PRO A 21 9.23 39.36 -30.09
N VAL A 22 9.46 40.12 -29.03
CA VAL A 22 10.71 40.02 -28.28
C VAL A 22 10.67 38.77 -27.39
N THR A 23 11.60 37.84 -27.64
CA THR A 23 11.70 36.63 -26.84
C THR A 23 12.63 36.86 -25.66
N VAL A 24 12.06 36.92 -24.45
CA VAL A 24 12.81 36.93 -23.21
C VAL A 24 12.80 35.56 -22.62
N ARG A 25 13.96 34.90 -22.54
CA ARG A 25 14.12 33.59 -21.88
C ARG A 25 14.80 33.80 -20.53
N VAL A 26 14.09 33.43 -19.47
CA VAL A 26 14.67 33.23 -18.16
C VAL A 26 15.18 31.80 -18.11
N ILE A 27 16.47 31.62 -18.37
CA ILE A 27 17.11 30.30 -18.24
C ILE A 27 17.22 30.02 -16.73
N LYS A 28 16.29 29.27 -16.16
CA LYS A 28 16.56 28.64 -14.87
C LYS A 28 17.63 27.58 -15.13
N LYS A 29 18.83 27.81 -14.60
CA LYS A 29 20.00 26.92 -14.76
C LYS A 29 19.79 25.50 -14.25
N GLU A 30 18.78 25.28 -13.43
CA GLU A 30 18.35 23.96 -12.93
C GLU A 30 16.84 23.96 -12.84
N LEU A 31 16.18 22.84 -13.23
CA LEU A 31 14.88 22.46 -12.73
C LEU A 31 15.08 22.23 -11.22
N THR A 32 15.16 23.32 -10.45
CA THR A 32 15.23 23.22 -9.01
C THR A 32 13.91 22.62 -8.55
N VAL A 33 13.92 21.31 -8.46
CA VAL A 33 12.93 20.61 -7.66
C VAL A 33 13.13 21.16 -6.25
N PRO A 34 12.12 21.77 -5.65
CA PRO A 34 12.20 22.22 -4.26
C PRO A 34 12.77 21.12 -3.38
N LYS A 35 13.09 21.39 -2.11
CA LYS A 35 13.52 20.40 -1.13
C LYS A 35 12.39 19.34 -0.92
N VAL A 36 12.12 18.54 -1.95
CA VAL A 36 11.08 17.51 -1.96
C VAL A 36 11.75 16.17 -1.95
N THR A 37 11.51 15.42 -0.87
CA THR A 37 11.91 14.01 -0.81
C THR A 37 10.88 13.19 -1.59
N GLN A 38 11.35 12.37 -2.52
CA GLN A 38 10.50 11.65 -3.45
C GLN A 38 10.58 10.15 -3.19
N TYR A 39 9.43 9.53 -3.01
CA TYR A 39 9.28 8.10 -2.77
C TYR A 39 8.41 7.46 -3.84
N TYR A 40 8.60 6.16 -4.07
CA TYR A 40 7.66 5.39 -4.88
C TYR A 40 7.40 4.01 -4.29
N TYR A 41 6.22 3.49 -4.59
CA TYR A 41 5.69 2.21 -4.15
C TYR A 41 5.21 1.42 -5.36
N GLU A 42 5.68 0.18 -5.51
CA GLU A 42 5.14 -0.73 -6.51
C GLU A 42 3.85 -1.36 -5.98
N VAL A 43 2.73 -1.11 -6.68
CA VAL A 43 1.40 -1.50 -6.21
C VAL A 43 0.67 -2.35 -7.24
N LYS A 44 -0.17 -3.29 -6.77
CA LYS A 44 -1.12 -3.99 -7.63
C LYS A 44 -2.35 -3.09 -7.85
N PRO A 45 -3.00 -3.09 -9.06
CA PRO A 45 -4.14 -2.21 -9.33
C PRO A 45 -5.24 -2.27 -8.27
N LYS A 46 -5.59 -3.47 -7.81
CA LYS A 46 -6.63 -3.70 -6.79
C LYS A 46 -6.31 -3.11 -5.42
N ASN A 47 -5.03 -2.90 -5.10
CA ASN A 47 -4.58 -2.44 -3.79
C ASN A 47 -4.25 -0.94 -3.76
N LYS A 48 -4.41 -0.22 -4.88
CA LYS A 48 -3.91 1.14 -5.06
C LYS A 48 -4.53 2.13 -4.06
N VAL A 49 -5.84 2.04 -3.85
CA VAL A 49 -6.55 2.88 -2.87
C VAL A 49 -6.17 2.51 -1.44
N GLU A 50 -6.04 1.22 -1.16
CA GLU A 50 -5.61 0.75 0.17
C GLU A 50 -4.21 1.26 0.52
N VAL A 51 -3.25 1.14 -0.41
CA VAL A 51 -1.90 1.69 -0.20
C VAL A 51 -1.95 3.20 -0.02
N MET A 52 -2.78 3.91 -0.80
CA MET A 52 -2.97 5.36 -0.65
C MET A 52 -3.47 5.72 0.75
N SER A 53 -4.48 5.00 1.26
CA SER A 53 -5.01 5.19 2.61
C SER A 53 -3.94 4.96 3.68
N ARG A 54 -3.15 3.89 3.54
CA ARG A 54 -2.04 3.59 4.45
C ARG A 54 -0.99 4.70 4.50
N LEU A 55 -0.66 5.26 3.34
CA LEU A 55 0.28 6.37 3.27
C LEU A 55 -0.28 7.66 3.89
N LEU A 56 -1.57 7.93 3.69
CA LEU A 56 -2.26 9.04 4.35
C LEU A 56 -2.24 8.88 5.87
N ASP A 57 -2.54 7.69 6.39
CA ASP A 57 -2.52 7.39 7.82
C ASP A 57 -1.11 7.49 8.42
N MET A 58 -0.11 6.92 7.72
CA MET A 58 1.27 6.90 8.16
C MET A 58 1.89 8.29 8.23
N TYR A 59 1.72 9.08 7.18
CA TYR A 59 2.35 10.41 7.10
C TYR A 59 1.47 11.53 7.64
N ALA A 60 0.15 11.32 7.70
CA ALA A 60 -0.88 12.24 8.20
C ALA A 60 -0.62 13.71 7.81
N PRO A 61 -0.44 14.03 6.50
CA PRO A 61 -0.18 15.39 6.07
C PRO A 61 -1.39 16.28 6.33
N LYS A 62 -1.18 17.48 6.89
CA LYS A 62 -2.26 18.46 7.12
C LYS A 62 -2.99 18.83 5.84
N LEU A 63 -2.23 19.06 4.76
CA LEU A 63 -2.78 19.31 3.43
C LEU A 63 -2.02 18.49 2.40
N SER A 64 -2.75 17.78 1.55
CA SER A 64 -2.18 16.99 0.47
C SER A 64 -2.92 17.17 -0.86
N ILE A 65 -2.18 17.02 -1.97
CA ILE A 65 -2.75 16.98 -3.31
C ILE A 65 -2.50 15.61 -3.92
N VAL A 66 -3.56 14.99 -4.44
CA VAL A 66 -3.52 13.71 -5.12
C VAL A 66 -3.78 13.91 -6.61
N PHE A 67 -2.87 13.46 -7.45
CA PHE A 67 -2.98 13.59 -8.90
C PHE A 67 -3.47 12.32 -9.57
N CYS A 68 -4.56 12.43 -10.32
CA CYS A 68 -5.10 11.39 -11.20
C CYS A 68 -5.01 11.83 -12.66
N ASN A 69 -4.87 10.87 -13.58
CA ASN A 69 -4.77 11.17 -15.00
C ASN A 69 -6.12 11.49 -15.64
N THR A 70 -7.24 11.02 -15.08
CA THR A 70 -8.57 11.22 -15.63
C THR A 70 -9.56 11.79 -14.61
N LYS A 71 -10.55 12.55 -15.09
CA LYS A 71 -11.62 13.12 -14.26
C LYS A 71 -12.46 12.04 -13.56
N ARG A 72 -12.72 10.92 -14.23
CA ARG A 72 -13.46 9.80 -13.65
C ARG A 72 -12.72 9.20 -12.45
N GLN A 73 -11.40 8.99 -12.58
CA GLN A 73 -10.60 8.53 -11.44
C GLN A 73 -10.59 9.52 -10.28
N VAL A 74 -10.68 10.83 -10.56
CA VAL A 74 -10.83 11.84 -9.49
C VAL A 74 -12.12 11.58 -8.71
N ASP A 75 -13.25 11.42 -9.41
CA ASP A 75 -14.54 11.19 -8.78
C ASP A 75 -14.58 9.86 -8.02
N ASP A 76 -14.11 8.78 -8.65
CA ASP A 76 -14.05 7.43 -8.05
C ASP A 76 -13.19 7.45 -6.77
N LEU A 77 -11.99 8.05 -6.84
CA LEU A 77 -11.06 8.10 -5.70
C LEU A 77 -11.60 8.97 -4.55
N VAL A 78 -12.25 10.09 -4.86
CA VAL A 78 -12.89 10.94 -3.84
C VAL A 78 -13.96 10.17 -3.08
N GLN A 79 -14.84 9.43 -3.80
CA GLN A 79 -15.87 8.62 -3.17
C GLN A 79 -15.28 7.53 -2.26
N GLU A 80 -14.21 6.85 -2.71
CA GLU A 80 -13.56 5.82 -1.92
C GLU A 80 -12.86 6.38 -0.68
N LEU A 81 -12.19 7.53 -0.79
CA LEU A 81 -11.55 8.19 0.35
C LEU A 81 -12.59 8.71 1.35
N GLN A 82 -13.67 9.34 0.88
CA GLN A 82 -14.77 9.78 1.74
C GLN A 82 -15.45 8.59 2.44
N GLY A 83 -15.66 7.49 1.74
CA GLY A 83 -16.20 6.24 2.31
C GLY A 83 -15.32 5.65 3.42
N ARG A 84 -14.02 5.98 3.43
CA ARG A 84 -13.05 5.62 4.48
C ARG A 84 -12.88 6.68 5.57
N GLY A 85 -13.67 7.77 5.52
CA GLY A 85 -13.66 8.83 6.53
C GLY A 85 -12.69 9.97 6.28
N TYR A 86 -12.01 10.04 5.12
CA TYR A 86 -11.13 11.16 4.80
C TYR A 86 -11.89 12.37 4.26
N PHE A 87 -11.46 13.58 4.62
CA PHE A 87 -11.99 14.83 4.07
C PHE A 87 -11.36 15.14 2.72
N ALA A 88 -11.87 14.52 1.66
CA ALA A 88 -11.38 14.63 0.29
C ALA A 88 -12.38 15.34 -0.61
N GLU A 89 -11.91 16.25 -1.49
CA GLU A 89 -12.70 16.88 -2.54
C GLU A 89 -12.01 16.79 -3.89
N GLY A 90 -12.80 16.70 -4.97
CA GLY A 90 -12.33 16.55 -6.34
C GLY A 90 -12.21 17.88 -7.10
N LEU A 91 -11.18 18.02 -7.93
CA LEU A 91 -10.99 19.17 -8.81
C LEU A 91 -10.65 18.73 -10.23
N HIS A 92 -11.60 18.86 -11.16
CA HIS A 92 -11.40 18.52 -12.57
C HIS A 92 -12.16 19.48 -13.51
N GLY A 93 -11.95 19.32 -14.84
CA GLY A 93 -12.41 20.28 -15.83
C GLY A 93 -13.94 20.37 -16.00
N ASP A 94 -14.72 19.39 -15.52
CA ASP A 94 -16.19 19.41 -15.64
C ASP A 94 -16.87 20.25 -14.54
N LEU A 95 -16.13 20.66 -13.51
CA LEU A 95 -16.68 21.51 -12.46
C LEU A 95 -16.93 22.93 -12.97
N LYS A 96 -18.09 23.49 -12.64
CA LYS A 96 -18.40 24.90 -12.88
C LYS A 96 -17.49 25.78 -12.01
N GLN A 97 -17.22 27.02 -12.46
CA GLN A 97 -16.29 27.92 -11.75
C GLN A 97 -16.68 28.10 -10.28
N VAL A 98 -17.96 28.27 -9.97
CA VAL A 98 -18.45 28.40 -8.58
C VAL A 98 -18.11 27.19 -7.72
N GLN A 99 -18.21 25.99 -8.29
CA GLN A 99 -17.83 24.75 -7.59
C GLN A 99 -16.32 24.66 -7.34
N ARG A 100 -15.52 25.04 -8.35
CA ARG A 100 -14.06 25.11 -8.22
C ARG A 100 -13.64 26.06 -7.11
N ASP A 101 -14.23 27.26 -7.09
CA ASP A 101 -13.93 28.28 -6.07
C ASP A 101 -14.29 27.77 -4.68
N ARG A 102 -15.43 27.08 -4.52
CA ARG A 102 -15.84 26.47 -3.24
C ARG A 102 -14.86 25.39 -2.79
N VAL A 103 -14.46 24.47 -3.65
CA VAL A 103 -13.49 23.41 -3.35
C VAL A 103 -12.16 24.03 -2.93
N MET A 104 -11.69 25.03 -3.69
CA MET A 104 -10.44 25.71 -3.39
C MET A 104 -10.47 26.48 -2.06
N ASP A 105 -11.60 27.10 -1.72
CA ASP A 105 -11.76 27.80 -0.45
C ASP A 105 -11.86 26.81 0.73
N SER A 106 -12.50 25.65 0.52
CA SER A 106 -12.56 24.56 1.49
C SER A 106 -11.15 24.06 1.80
N PHE A 107 -10.37 23.79 0.76
CA PHE A 107 -8.98 23.31 0.86
C PHE A 107 -8.03 24.35 1.50
N ARG A 108 -8.10 25.63 1.10
CA ARG A 108 -7.28 26.70 1.70
C ARG A 108 -7.55 26.93 3.19
N ASN A 109 -8.81 26.75 3.59
CA ASN A 109 -9.24 26.93 4.99
C ASN A 109 -9.06 25.66 5.84
N GLY A 110 -8.46 24.60 5.32
CA GLY A 110 -8.21 23.34 6.03
C GLY A 110 -9.50 22.59 6.44
N ARG A 111 -10.62 22.83 5.73
CA ARG A 111 -11.84 22.03 5.88
C ARG A 111 -11.80 20.75 5.06
N THR A 112 -10.97 20.74 4.04
CA THR A 112 -10.65 19.59 3.19
C THR A 112 -9.15 19.36 3.29
N ASP A 113 -8.74 18.17 3.69
CA ASP A 113 -7.33 17.83 3.89
C ASP A 113 -6.69 17.28 2.62
N ILE A 114 -7.51 16.70 1.73
CA ILE A 114 -7.07 16.00 0.53
C ILE A 114 -7.77 16.59 -0.70
N LEU A 115 -6.99 17.21 -1.59
CA LEU A 115 -7.47 17.67 -2.89
C LEU A 115 -7.09 16.65 -3.96
N VAL A 116 -8.07 15.97 -4.55
CA VAL A 116 -7.85 15.04 -5.67
C VAL A 116 -8.06 15.79 -6.99
N ALA A 117 -7.05 15.85 -7.86
CA ALA A 117 -7.12 16.70 -9.04
C ALA A 117 -6.49 16.08 -10.30
N THR A 118 -6.95 16.56 -11.47
CA THR A 118 -6.24 16.35 -12.74
C THR A 118 -5.18 17.44 -12.95
N ASP A 119 -4.15 17.16 -13.76
CA ASP A 119 -3.08 18.11 -14.06
C ASP A 119 -3.60 19.47 -14.56
N VAL A 120 -4.59 19.43 -15.47
CA VAL A 120 -5.14 20.65 -16.07
C VAL A 120 -5.87 21.49 -15.03
N ALA A 121 -6.64 20.85 -14.16
CA ALA A 121 -7.39 21.55 -13.12
C ALA A 121 -6.51 22.08 -12.00
N ALA A 122 -5.41 21.39 -11.72
CA ALA A 122 -4.44 21.80 -10.72
C ALA A 122 -3.48 22.93 -11.17
N ARG A 123 -3.53 23.31 -12.46
CA ARG A 123 -2.72 24.48 -12.93
C ARG A 123 -3.22 25.76 -12.28
N GLY A 124 -2.27 26.55 -11.79
CA GLY A 124 -2.57 27.83 -11.14
C GLY A 124 -3.10 27.71 -9.71
N ILE A 125 -3.16 26.50 -9.14
CA ILE A 125 -3.42 26.35 -7.71
C ILE A 125 -2.26 26.98 -6.95
N ASP A 126 -2.55 28.10 -6.29
CA ASP A 126 -1.66 28.71 -5.33
C ASP A 126 -2.19 28.44 -3.92
N VAL A 127 -1.66 27.38 -3.33
CA VAL A 127 -1.92 26.99 -1.94
C VAL A 127 -0.56 26.82 -1.27
N GLY A 128 -0.38 27.56 -0.19
CA GLY A 128 0.93 27.75 0.45
C GLY A 128 1.42 26.55 1.25
N ASP A 129 0.60 25.72 1.80
CA ASP A 129 0.98 24.78 2.86
C ASP A 129 0.76 23.29 2.53
N VAL A 130 0.93 22.93 1.25
CA VAL A 130 0.83 21.52 0.84
C VAL A 130 2.06 20.76 1.33
N GLU A 131 1.88 19.86 2.28
CA GLU A 131 2.96 19.07 2.88
C GLU A 131 3.32 17.84 2.03
N ALA A 132 2.31 17.24 1.37
CA ALA A 132 2.50 16.04 0.58
C ALA A 132 1.82 16.11 -0.80
N VAL A 133 2.49 15.55 -1.80
CA VAL A 133 1.94 15.32 -3.14
C VAL A 133 1.90 13.82 -3.40
N PHE A 134 0.76 13.32 -3.82
CA PHE A 134 0.60 11.92 -4.21
C PHE A 134 0.34 11.85 -5.72
N ASN A 135 1.21 11.18 -6.45
CA ASN A 135 0.94 10.76 -7.82
C ASN A 135 0.22 9.42 -7.76
N TYR A 136 -1.11 9.46 -7.65
CA TYR A 136 -1.95 8.27 -7.74
C TYR A 136 -1.75 7.59 -9.10
N ASP A 137 -1.64 8.37 -10.16
CA ASP A 137 -1.20 7.91 -11.47
C ASP A 137 0.07 8.65 -11.91
N ILE A 138 0.97 7.92 -12.57
CA ILE A 138 2.16 8.52 -13.17
C ILE A 138 1.73 9.40 -14.36
N PRO A 139 2.20 10.67 -14.45
CA PRO A 139 1.82 11.56 -15.52
C PRO A 139 2.31 11.08 -16.89
N GLN A 140 1.65 11.53 -17.96
CA GLN A 140 2.05 11.16 -19.33
C GLN A 140 3.39 11.80 -19.73
N ASP A 141 3.64 13.06 -19.34
CA ASP A 141 4.83 13.83 -19.65
C ASP A 141 5.68 14.09 -18.41
N ASP A 142 6.99 14.07 -18.54
CA ASP A 142 7.95 14.28 -17.44
C ASP A 142 7.84 15.67 -16.82
N GLU A 143 7.52 16.70 -17.63
CA GLU A 143 7.30 18.06 -17.16
C GLU A 143 6.13 18.17 -16.17
N TYR A 144 5.04 17.40 -16.41
CA TYR A 144 3.91 17.37 -15.48
C TYR A 144 4.31 16.81 -14.11
N TYR A 145 5.21 15.84 -14.07
CA TYR A 145 5.72 15.33 -12.80
C TYR A 145 6.37 16.44 -11.96
N VAL A 146 7.23 17.26 -12.58
CA VAL A 146 7.87 18.39 -11.90
C VAL A 146 6.83 19.42 -11.43
N HIS A 147 5.84 19.71 -12.27
CA HIS A 147 4.76 20.63 -11.91
C HIS A 147 3.89 20.11 -10.76
N ARG A 148 3.66 18.79 -10.67
CA ARG A 148 2.93 18.16 -9.57
C ARG A 148 3.71 18.26 -8.26
N ILE A 149 4.95 17.78 -8.23
CA ILE A 149 5.76 17.81 -7.01
C ILE A 149 6.11 19.22 -6.57
N GLY A 150 6.16 20.18 -7.50
CA GLY A 150 6.32 21.60 -7.21
C GLY A 150 5.11 22.27 -6.51
N ARG A 151 4.06 21.48 -6.15
CA ARG A 151 2.98 21.97 -5.29
C ARG A 151 3.36 21.89 -3.80
N THR A 152 4.34 21.08 -3.45
CA THR A 152 4.93 21.02 -2.11
C THR A 152 6.36 21.58 -2.10
N GLY A 153 6.97 21.72 -0.94
CA GLY A 153 8.34 22.19 -0.77
C GLY A 153 8.54 23.66 -1.17
N ARG A 154 7.51 24.50 -1.14
CA ARG A 154 7.58 25.92 -1.48
C ARG A 154 8.12 26.77 -0.33
N ALA A 155 8.63 27.96 -0.66
CA ALA A 155 9.15 28.94 0.30
C ALA A 155 10.25 28.39 1.22
N GLY A 156 11.08 27.44 0.74
CA GLY A 156 12.20 26.88 1.50
C GLY A 156 11.80 25.76 2.49
N ARG A 157 10.53 25.40 2.57
CA ARG A 157 10.04 24.27 3.39
C ARG A 157 10.40 22.94 2.74
N GLU A 158 10.41 21.91 3.54
CA GLU A 158 10.53 20.53 3.07
C GLU A 158 9.17 20.00 2.63
N GLY A 159 9.16 19.17 1.58
CA GLY A 159 7.96 18.51 1.07
C GLY A 159 8.21 17.04 0.82
N LYS A 160 7.12 16.27 0.72
CA LYS A 160 7.18 14.86 0.37
C LYS A 160 6.34 14.59 -0.88
N ALA A 161 6.87 13.76 -1.77
CA ALA A 161 6.15 13.31 -2.95
C ALA A 161 6.14 11.78 -3.00
N PHE A 162 4.97 11.20 -3.18
CA PHE A 162 4.75 9.77 -3.22
C PHE A 162 4.18 9.37 -4.57
N SER A 163 4.73 8.34 -5.20
CA SER A 163 4.28 7.86 -6.50
C SER A 163 3.88 6.40 -6.41
N LEU A 164 2.63 6.09 -6.80
CA LEU A 164 2.13 4.72 -6.88
C LEU A 164 2.32 4.21 -8.31
N VAL A 165 3.16 3.20 -8.49
CA VAL A 165 3.51 2.65 -9.81
C VAL A 165 3.00 1.23 -9.98
N MET A 166 2.54 0.90 -11.18
CA MET A 166 2.02 -0.42 -11.52
C MET A 166 2.85 -1.04 -12.66
N GLY A 167 3.44 -2.18 -12.40
CA GLY A 167 4.11 -2.97 -13.43
C GLY A 167 5.09 -2.16 -14.29
N LYS A 168 4.74 -1.92 -15.57
CA LYS A 168 5.64 -1.23 -16.50
C LYS A 168 5.80 0.27 -16.26
N GLU A 169 4.98 0.88 -15.43
CA GLU A 169 5.10 2.31 -15.11
C GLU A 169 6.40 2.64 -14.37
N VAL A 170 7.04 1.65 -13.76
CA VAL A 170 8.36 1.79 -13.13
C VAL A 170 9.41 2.29 -14.13
N TYR A 171 9.35 1.86 -15.41
CA TYR A 171 10.27 2.33 -16.45
C TYR A 171 10.04 3.80 -16.79
N LYS A 172 8.78 4.24 -16.79
CA LYS A 172 8.45 5.65 -16.99
C LYS A 172 8.93 6.50 -15.82
N LEU A 173 8.76 6.02 -14.59
CA LEU A 173 9.27 6.72 -13.40
C LEU A 173 10.79 6.85 -13.44
N ARG A 174 11.50 5.83 -13.93
CA ARG A 174 12.95 5.90 -14.16
C ARG A 174 13.33 6.99 -15.16
N ASP A 175 12.59 7.13 -16.28
CA ASP A 175 12.86 8.17 -17.27
C ASP A 175 12.59 9.57 -16.67
N ILE A 176 11.54 9.72 -15.85
CA ILE A 176 11.27 10.93 -15.04
C ILE A 176 12.42 11.21 -14.07
N GLN A 177 12.97 10.22 -13.36
CA GLN A 177 14.12 10.38 -12.47
C GLN A 177 15.33 10.96 -13.23
N ARG A 178 15.61 10.44 -14.42
CA ARG A 178 16.69 10.95 -15.28
C ARG A 178 16.45 12.38 -15.75
N TYR A 179 15.21 12.68 -16.13
CA TYR A 179 14.80 14.01 -16.57
C TYR A 179 14.96 15.05 -15.43
N CYS A 180 14.46 14.73 -14.24
CA CYS A 180 14.51 15.58 -13.05
C CYS A 180 15.91 15.67 -12.43
N LYS A 181 16.84 14.75 -12.75
CA LYS A 181 18.16 14.61 -12.11
C LYS A 181 18.10 14.51 -10.59
N THR A 182 17.03 13.91 -10.07
CA THR A 182 16.81 13.70 -8.64
C THR A 182 16.58 12.23 -8.37
N LYS A 183 16.91 11.77 -7.16
CA LYS A 183 16.70 10.38 -6.77
C LYS A 183 15.26 10.19 -6.25
N ILE A 184 14.57 9.20 -6.79
CA ILE A 184 13.25 8.74 -6.30
C ILE A 184 13.49 7.44 -5.53
N ILE A 185 13.14 7.42 -4.25
CA ILE A 185 13.53 6.37 -3.32
C ILE A 185 12.46 5.25 -3.32
N PRO A 186 12.83 3.99 -3.59
CA PRO A 186 11.90 2.87 -3.44
C PRO A 186 11.55 2.65 -1.97
N GLN A 187 10.30 2.34 -1.70
CA GLN A 187 9.80 2.03 -0.37
C GLN A 187 8.94 0.77 -0.38
N ALA A 188 8.96 0.03 0.71
CA ALA A 188 8.01 -1.03 0.96
C ALA A 188 6.63 -0.45 1.29
N ILE A 189 5.58 -1.15 0.88
CA ILE A 189 4.21 -0.77 1.26
C ILE A 189 4.09 -0.94 2.78
N PRO A 190 3.59 0.07 3.54
CA PRO A 190 3.42 -0.05 4.97
C PRO A 190 2.48 -1.21 5.34
N SER A 191 2.87 -2.01 6.31
CA SER A 191 1.98 -3.03 6.88
C SER A 191 0.91 -2.39 7.77
N LEU A 192 -0.15 -3.11 8.08
CA LEU A 192 -1.14 -2.63 9.06
C LEU A 192 -0.51 -2.47 10.44
N ASN A 193 0.42 -3.36 10.80
CA ASN A 193 1.14 -3.25 12.07
C ASN A 193 1.96 -1.96 12.16
N ASP A 194 2.68 -1.58 11.07
CA ASP A 194 3.44 -0.31 11.05
C ASP A 194 2.52 0.90 11.27
N ILE A 195 1.33 0.86 10.65
CA ILE A 195 0.34 1.95 10.79
C ILE A 195 -0.24 1.96 12.20
N THR A 196 -0.56 0.78 12.74
CA THR A 196 -1.09 0.63 14.10
C THR A 196 -0.09 1.16 15.12
N GLU A 197 1.20 0.80 15.00
CA GLU A 197 2.25 1.30 15.88
C GLU A 197 2.35 2.83 15.82
N ILE A 198 2.37 3.43 14.63
CA ILE A 198 2.42 4.89 14.45
C ILE A 198 1.17 5.57 15.03
N LYS A 199 -0.03 4.98 14.84
CA LYS A 199 -1.27 5.53 15.41
C LYS A 199 -1.23 5.49 16.94
N VAL A 200 -0.78 4.37 17.51
CA VAL A 200 -0.61 4.21 18.96
C VAL A 200 0.38 5.24 19.50
N GLU A 201 1.54 5.39 18.86
CA GLU A 201 2.55 6.37 19.27
C GLU A 201 1.99 7.80 19.28
N LYS A 202 1.29 8.21 18.22
CA LYS A 202 0.64 9.53 18.15
C LYS A 202 -0.43 9.73 19.25
N ILE A 203 -1.23 8.72 19.54
CA ILE A 203 -2.24 8.80 20.62
C ILE A 203 -1.52 8.93 21.97
N LEU A 204 -0.45 8.18 22.19
CA LEU A 204 0.33 8.27 23.44
C LEU A 204 1.03 9.61 23.59
N ASP A 205 1.54 10.23 22.50
CA ASP A 205 2.09 11.58 22.51
C ASP A 205 1.01 12.62 22.91
N GLN A 206 -0.20 12.51 22.33
CA GLN A 206 -1.32 13.36 22.72
C GLN A 206 -1.71 13.17 24.18
N VAL A 207 -1.74 11.93 24.65
CA VAL A 207 -1.99 11.63 26.07
C VAL A 207 -0.92 12.29 26.94
N GLN A 208 0.35 12.25 26.54
CA GLN A 208 1.45 12.88 27.28
C GLN A 208 1.26 14.42 27.37
N GLU A 209 0.84 15.07 26.28
CA GLU A 209 0.51 16.50 26.28
C GLU A 209 -0.62 16.81 27.26
N VAL A 210 -1.72 16.03 27.21
CA VAL A 210 -2.87 16.21 28.12
C VAL A 210 -2.46 16.00 29.58
N LEU A 211 -1.60 15.00 29.87
CA LEU A 211 -1.10 14.75 31.22
C LEU A 211 -0.26 15.91 31.78
N ASN A 212 0.49 16.61 30.88
CA ASN A 212 1.34 17.72 31.28
C ASN A 212 0.55 19.06 31.45
N ASP A 213 -0.45 19.29 30.60
CA ASP A 213 -1.06 20.60 30.44
C ASP A 213 -2.44 20.72 31.09
N THR A 214 -3.05 19.61 31.58
CA THR A 214 -4.44 19.60 32.01
C THR A 214 -4.61 19.06 33.43
N ASP A 215 -5.43 19.72 34.27
CA ASP A 215 -5.84 19.17 35.56
C ASP A 215 -6.87 18.05 35.37
N LEU A 216 -6.45 16.82 35.61
CA LEU A 216 -7.27 15.61 35.45
C LEU A 216 -7.96 15.16 36.72
N THR A 217 -7.89 15.89 37.83
CA THR A 217 -8.43 15.50 39.15
C THR A 217 -9.88 15.03 39.09
N LYS A 218 -10.72 15.75 38.34
CA LYS A 218 -12.14 15.38 38.16
C LYS A 218 -12.31 14.04 37.42
N MET A 219 -11.51 13.81 36.37
CA MET A 219 -11.59 12.59 35.57
C MET A 219 -11.07 11.38 36.35
N VAL A 220 -9.98 11.57 37.12
CA VAL A 220 -9.46 10.55 38.03
C VAL A 220 -10.51 10.11 39.05
N ASN A 221 -11.18 11.03 39.70
CA ASN A 221 -12.25 10.74 40.69
C ASN A 221 -13.42 9.97 40.07
N ILE A 222 -13.81 10.31 38.82
CA ILE A 222 -14.87 9.56 38.10
C ILE A 222 -14.42 8.13 37.78
N ILE A 223 -13.18 7.96 37.31
CA ILE A 223 -12.60 6.65 36.98
C ILE A 223 -12.49 5.80 38.26
N GLU A 224 -11.93 6.33 39.33
CA GLU A 224 -11.79 5.61 40.61
C GLU A 224 -13.15 5.11 41.13
N LYS A 225 -14.18 5.98 41.11
CA LYS A 225 -15.54 5.59 41.52
C LYS A 225 -16.04 4.42 40.64
N LYS A 226 -15.83 4.48 39.32
CA LYS A 226 -16.29 3.44 38.38
C LYS A 226 -15.55 2.13 38.56
N LEU A 227 -14.24 2.19 38.83
CA LEU A 227 -13.43 1.00 39.11
C LEU A 227 -13.80 0.30 40.43
N MET A 228 -14.39 1.04 41.39
CA MET A 228 -14.93 0.43 42.62
C MET A 228 -16.28 -0.28 42.41
N GLU A 229 -17.01 0.06 41.35
CA GLU A 229 -18.33 -0.51 41.03
C GLU A 229 -18.25 -1.72 40.06
N GLU A 230 -17.15 -1.90 39.37
CA GLU A 230 -16.98 -2.86 38.23
C GLU A 230 -15.74 -3.75 38.42
N ASP A 231 -15.75 -4.94 37.81
CA ASP A 231 -14.67 -5.94 37.92
C ASP A 231 -13.58 -5.79 36.83
N TYR A 232 -13.21 -4.58 36.42
CA TYR A 232 -12.08 -4.37 35.50
C TYR A 232 -11.04 -3.43 36.10
N THR A 233 -9.80 -3.54 35.64
CA THR A 233 -8.67 -2.74 36.12
C THR A 233 -8.54 -1.42 35.37
N SER A 234 -7.75 -0.48 35.93
CA SER A 234 -7.36 0.76 35.23
C SER A 234 -6.62 0.46 33.90
N MET A 235 -5.88 -0.65 33.84
CA MET A 235 -5.21 -1.08 32.63
C MET A 235 -6.20 -1.55 31.56
N ASP A 236 -7.24 -2.31 31.94
CA ASP A 236 -8.29 -2.74 31.03
C ASP A 236 -9.06 -1.53 30.45
N LEU A 237 -9.35 -0.55 31.32
CA LEU A 237 -9.99 0.69 30.90
C LEU A 237 -9.11 1.49 29.92
N ALA A 238 -7.82 1.63 30.23
CA ALA A 238 -6.86 2.31 29.35
C ALA A 238 -6.74 1.60 28.00
N ALA A 239 -6.65 0.26 28.00
CA ALA A 239 -6.60 -0.54 26.75
C ALA A 239 -7.88 -0.38 25.93
N ALA A 240 -9.05 -0.37 26.56
CA ALA A 240 -10.33 -0.17 25.88
C ALA A 240 -10.43 1.23 25.27
N LEU A 241 -10.02 2.29 26.01
CA LEU A 241 -10.00 3.66 25.51
C LEU A 241 -9.02 3.83 24.34
N LEU A 242 -7.83 3.20 24.41
CA LEU A 242 -6.87 3.18 23.32
C LEU A 242 -7.48 2.51 22.08
N LYS A 243 -8.11 1.34 22.23
CA LYS A 243 -8.79 0.64 21.12
C LYS A 243 -9.90 1.48 20.51
N MET A 244 -10.71 2.15 21.31
CA MET A 244 -11.76 3.07 20.84
C MET A 244 -11.17 4.25 20.06
N SER A 245 -10.03 4.79 20.50
CA SER A 245 -9.33 5.90 19.83
C SER A 245 -8.68 5.51 18.50
N MET A 246 -8.28 4.25 18.38
CA MET A 246 -7.71 3.70 17.15
C MET A 246 -8.75 3.46 16.05
N GLY A 247 -10.02 3.27 16.41
CA GLY A 247 -11.10 2.88 15.49
C GLY A 247 -11.04 1.40 15.10
N ASP A 248 -11.87 1.03 14.11
CA ASP A 248 -11.91 -0.35 13.61
C ASP A 248 -10.67 -0.65 12.75
N GLU A 249 -10.04 -1.79 13.01
CA GLU A 249 -8.94 -2.29 12.20
C GLU A 249 -9.50 -2.90 10.91
N SER A 250 -8.96 -2.46 9.76
CA SER A 250 -9.24 -3.12 8.48
C SER A 250 -8.45 -4.43 8.39
N GLU A 251 -9.05 -5.47 7.79
CA GLU A 251 -8.33 -6.72 7.51
C GLU A 251 -7.18 -6.48 6.53
N ASP A 252 -6.04 -7.17 6.73
CA ASP A 252 -4.90 -7.04 5.83
C ASP A 252 -5.16 -7.80 4.51
N ILE A 253 -5.54 -7.04 3.48
CA ILE A 253 -5.85 -7.55 2.14
C ILE A 253 -4.58 -7.67 1.27
N ILE A 254 -3.45 -7.15 1.75
CA ILE A 254 -2.20 -7.10 0.98
C ILE A 254 -1.29 -8.27 1.39
N ASP A 255 -1.28 -9.31 0.55
CA ASP A 255 -0.60 -10.59 0.80
C ASP A 255 0.94 -10.56 0.75
N SER A 256 1.57 -9.48 0.29
CA SER A 256 3.04 -9.41 0.19
C SER A 256 3.54 -7.97 0.15
N PHE A 257 4.49 -7.68 1.03
CA PHE A 257 5.20 -6.41 1.13
C PHE A 257 6.57 -6.54 0.44
N GLU A 258 6.59 -6.62 -0.89
CA GLU A 258 7.86 -6.55 -1.61
C GLU A 258 8.31 -5.08 -1.66
N THR A 259 9.53 -4.82 -1.23
CA THR A 259 10.15 -3.52 -1.42
C THR A 259 10.31 -3.26 -2.92
N ALA A 260 9.89 -2.08 -3.39
CA ALA A 260 10.06 -1.68 -4.77
C ALA A 260 11.55 -1.74 -5.18
N ARG A 261 11.83 -2.19 -6.40
CA ARG A 261 13.20 -2.30 -6.91
C ARG A 261 13.81 -0.92 -7.12
N SER A 262 15.10 -0.77 -6.83
CA SER A 262 15.80 0.48 -7.13
C SER A 262 15.75 0.80 -8.63
N LEU A 263 15.38 2.04 -8.98
CA LEU A 263 15.34 2.50 -10.38
C LEU A 263 16.73 2.44 -11.04
N ASP A 264 17.79 2.59 -10.25
CA ASP A 264 19.18 2.53 -10.72
C ASP A 264 19.59 1.11 -11.12
N GLU A 265 19.01 0.06 -10.50
CA GLU A 265 19.23 -1.33 -10.87
C GLU A 265 18.65 -1.67 -12.25
N LEU A 266 17.54 -1.04 -12.62
CA LEU A 266 16.93 -1.23 -13.94
C LEU A 266 17.83 -0.73 -15.09
N ASP A 267 18.74 0.21 -14.81
CA ASP A 267 19.72 0.70 -15.78
C ASP A 267 20.83 -0.32 -16.08
N SER A 268 21.19 -1.17 -15.11
CA SER A 268 22.22 -2.20 -15.28
C SER A 268 21.76 -3.31 -16.22
N PHE A 269 20.48 -3.65 -16.23
CA PHE A 269 19.92 -4.66 -17.14
C PHE A 269 19.77 -4.17 -18.59
N GLY A 270 19.63 -2.85 -18.82
CA GLY A 270 19.52 -2.27 -20.16
C GLY A 270 20.84 -2.17 -20.93
N ARG A 271 21.99 -2.17 -20.26
CA ARG A 271 23.32 -2.04 -20.88
C ARG A 271 23.96 -3.36 -21.27
N GLY A 272 23.41 -4.51 -20.84
CA GLY A 272 23.97 -5.85 -21.08
C GLY A 272 23.52 -6.53 -22.39
N SER A 273 22.57 -5.96 -23.15
CA SER A 273 21.90 -6.67 -24.27
C SER A 273 22.31 -6.27 -25.68
N SER A 274 23.42 -5.55 -25.91
CA SER A 274 23.82 -5.14 -27.25
C SER A 274 25.23 -5.59 -27.67
N ARG A 275 25.66 -6.81 -27.34
CA ARG A 275 26.84 -7.44 -28.00
C ARG A 275 26.59 -8.94 -28.12
N GLY A 276 26.34 -9.37 -29.37
CA GLY A 276 26.38 -10.79 -29.69
C GLY A 276 25.39 -11.22 -30.79
N ARG A 277 25.43 -10.61 -31.99
CA ARG A 277 25.00 -11.31 -33.21
C ARG A 277 26.09 -12.30 -33.60
N GLY A 278 25.94 -13.54 -33.16
CA GLY A 278 26.62 -14.68 -33.71
C GLY A 278 25.58 -15.61 -34.34
N ARG A 279 25.56 -15.67 -35.68
CA ARG A 279 24.83 -16.67 -36.44
C ARG A 279 25.48 -18.02 -36.17
N GLU A 280 24.73 -19.00 -35.73
CA GLU A 280 24.97 -20.38 -36.18
C GLU A 280 23.62 -21.09 -36.35
N ARG A 281 23.44 -21.54 -37.59
CA ARG A 281 22.41 -22.49 -38.03
C ARG A 281 22.96 -23.89 -37.80
N SER A 282 22.21 -24.77 -37.22
CA SER A 282 22.04 -26.18 -37.60
C SER A 282 21.13 -26.81 -36.53
N SER A 283 20.14 -27.39 -36.92
CA SER A 283 19.82 -28.64 -37.61
C SER A 283 19.07 -29.59 -36.66
N TYR A 284 17.82 -29.86 -37.05
CA TYR A 284 17.02 -31.08 -36.84
C TYR A 284 17.29 -31.97 -35.61
N GLY A 285 16.26 -32.15 -34.80
CA GLY A 285 16.21 -33.20 -33.80
C GLY A 285 14.84 -33.37 -33.21
N ASN A 286 13.95 -33.93 -33.97
CA ASN A 286 12.62 -34.37 -33.57
C ASN A 286 12.73 -35.47 -32.49
N ARG A 287 12.27 -35.22 -31.24
CA ARG A 287 11.82 -36.33 -30.36
C ARG A 287 10.67 -35.85 -29.47
N ARG A 288 9.52 -36.39 -29.83
CA ARG A 288 8.32 -36.49 -29.01
C ARG A 288 8.59 -37.25 -27.71
N LYS A 289 7.88 -36.83 -26.66
CA LYS A 289 7.42 -37.46 -25.41
C LYS A 289 7.92 -36.65 -24.22
N GLY A 290 7.09 -36.17 -23.34
CA GLY A 290 5.95 -36.61 -22.61
C GLY A 290 5.23 -35.44 -22.03
N ALA A 291 4.00 -35.32 -22.39
CA ALA A 291 2.98 -34.61 -21.62
C ALA A 291 2.84 -35.37 -20.32
N THR A 292 3.24 -34.77 -19.23
CA THR A 292 2.68 -35.17 -17.93
C THR A 292 1.47 -34.31 -17.70
N ASP A 293 0.34 -34.91 -17.98
CA ASP A 293 -0.97 -34.53 -17.52
C ASP A 293 -0.87 -34.09 -16.05
N ARG A 294 -1.12 -32.81 -15.82
CA ARG A 294 -1.72 -32.41 -14.55
C ARG A 294 -3.17 -32.84 -14.65
N ALA A 295 -3.41 -34.11 -14.31
CA ALA A 295 -4.73 -34.57 -14.03
C ALA A 295 -5.32 -33.66 -12.93
N ALA A 296 -6.29 -32.85 -13.34
CA ALA A 296 -7.30 -32.37 -12.43
C ALA A 296 -7.93 -33.65 -11.85
N VAL A 297 -7.64 -33.91 -10.58
CA VAL A 297 -8.32 -34.96 -9.85
C VAL A 297 -9.70 -34.38 -9.56
N ASP A 298 -10.66 -34.69 -10.40
CA ASP A 298 -12.08 -34.59 -10.11
C ASP A 298 -12.29 -35.39 -8.84
N TYR A 299 -12.45 -34.73 -7.72
CA TYR A 299 -13.00 -35.30 -6.53
C TYR A 299 -14.49 -35.55 -6.80
N VAL A 300 -14.81 -36.80 -7.03
CA VAL A 300 -16.18 -37.33 -6.95
C VAL A 300 -16.69 -36.96 -5.55
N LEU A 301 -17.59 -36.01 -5.48
CA LEU A 301 -18.40 -35.69 -4.32
C LEU A 301 -19.28 -36.89 -3.96
N GLY A 302 -18.82 -37.70 -2.99
CA GLY A 302 -19.65 -38.67 -2.29
C GLY A 302 -20.52 -37.90 -1.28
N GLU A 303 -21.80 -38.19 -1.28
CA GLU A 303 -22.86 -37.69 -0.41
C GLU A 303 -22.42 -37.68 1.07
N GLY A 304 -22.37 -36.47 1.68
CA GLY A 304 -22.10 -36.25 3.10
C GLY A 304 -21.02 -35.18 3.29
N GLU A 305 -21.41 -33.90 3.27
CA GLU A 305 -20.50 -32.76 3.61
C GLU A 305 -20.04 -32.90 5.07
N GLU A 306 -18.93 -33.58 5.31
CA GLU A 306 -18.22 -33.49 6.59
C GLU A 306 -17.55 -32.12 6.67
N LYS A 307 -17.98 -31.29 7.60
CA LYS A 307 -17.31 -29.99 7.89
C LYS A 307 -15.86 -30.28 8.27
N MET A 308 -14.94 -29.78 7.46
CA MET A 308 -13.51 -29.80 7.77
C MET A 308 -13.19 -28.74 8.85
N ALA A 309 -12.36 -29.09 9.80
CA ALA A 309 -11.82 -28.18 10.81
C ALA A 309 -10.40 -27.80 10.41
N ARG A 310 -10.09 -26.51 10.42
CA ARG A 310 -8.76 -26.00 10.12
C ARG A 310 -7.92 -25.89 11.38
N LEU A 311 -6.73 -26.48 11.36
CA LEU A 311 -5.78 -26.45 12.46
C LEU A 311 -4.58 -25.58 12.08
N PHE A 312 -4.07 -24.80 13.03
CA PHE A 312 -2.86 -24.03 12.91
C PHE A 312 -1.72 -24.78 13.59
N ILE A 313 -0.52 -24.79 12.98
CA ILE A 313 0.70 -25.38 13.50
C ILE A 313 1.82 -24.32 13.39
N ASN A 314 2.49 -24.01 14.47
CA ASN A 314 3.52 -22.97 14.57
C ASN A 314 4.87 -23.32 13.90
N ILE A 315 4.87 -24.08 12.83
CA ILE A 315 6.07 -24.49 12.08
C ILE A 315 5.81 -24.43 10.58
N GLY A 316 6.82 -24.03 9.79
CA GLY A 316 6.65 -23.83 8.35
C GLY A 316 7.94 -24.04 7.54
N LYS A 317 7.99 -23.45 6.34
CA LYS A 317 9.09 -23.63 5.37
C LYS A 317 10.47 -23.17 5.90
N ALA A 318 10.50 -22.08 6.67
CA ALA A 318 11.75 -21.56 7.24
C ALA A 318 12.48 -22.58 8.14
N GLN A 319 11.73 -23.49 8.73
CA GLN A 319 12.28 -24.57 9.54
C GLN A 319 12.65 -25.82 8.74
N ARG A 320 12.66 -25.76 7.41
CA ARG A 320 12.93 -26.87 6.47
C ARG A 320 11.93 -28.03 6.59
N ILE A 321 10.67 -27.71 6.88
CA ILE A 321 9.57 -28.65 6.94
C ILE A 321 8.91 -28.72 5.56
N THR A 322 8.43 -29.91 5.20
CA THR A 322 7.71 -30.16 3.96
C THR A 322 6.26 -30.54 4.26
N PRO A 323 5.32 -30.43 3.29
CA PRO A 323 3.94 -30.90 3.48
C PRO A 323 3.86 -32.36 3.89
N GLY A 324 4.79 -33.22 3.38
CA GLY A 324 4.87 -34.63 3.76
C GLY A 324 5.25 -34.86 5.24
N ASP A 325 6.09 -33.98 5.80
CA ASP A 325 6.45 -34.05 7.23
C ASP A 325 5.24 -33.73 8.12
N ILE A 326 4.44 -32.73 7.71
CA ILE A 326 3.20 -32.36 8.41
C ILE A 326 2.18 -33.48 8.31
N LEU A 327 1.94 -33.99 7.09
CA LEU A 327 1.01 -35.11 6.85
C LEU A 327 1.40 -36.35 7.68
N GLY A 328 2.71 -36.69 7.68
CA GLY A 328 3.24 -37.81 8.45
C GLY A 328 3.06 -37.63 9.94
N ALA A 329 3.28 -36.44 10.48
CA ALA A 329 3.08 -36.15 11.90
C ALA A 329 1.60 -36.19 12.29
N VAL A 330 0.72 -35.54 11.51
CA VAL A 330 -0.72 -35.55 11.77
C VAL A 330 -1.27 -36.99 11.72
N ALA A 331 -0.97 -37.74 10.67
CA ALA A 331 -1.45 -39.11 10.52
C ALA A 331 -0.82 -40.10 11.55
N GLY A 332 0.48 -39.93 11.81
CA GLY A 332 1.22 -40.81 12.72
C GLY A 332 0.82 -40.64 14.18
N GLU A 333 0.70 -39.42 14.66
CA GLU A 333 0.39 -39.12 16.06
C GLU A 333 -1.11 -39.30 16.38
N SER A 334 -2.01 -38.94 15.43
CA SER A 334 -3.46 -39.04 15.67
C SER A 334 -4.11 -40.35 15.21
N GLY A 335 -3.40 -41.18 14.44
CA GLY A 335 -3.91 -42.40 13.87
C GLY A 335 -4.94 -42.20 12.73
N ILE A 336 -5.13 -40.97 12.25
CA ILE A 336 -6.02 -40.66 11.13
C ILE A 336 -5.36 -41.12 9.83
N PRO A 337 -6.08 -41.84 8.95
CA PRO A 337 -5.54 -42.15 7.62
C PRO A 337 -5.16 -40.88 6.86
N GLY A 338 -3.93 -40.79 6.33
CA GLY A 338 -3.41 -39.60 5.65
C GLY A 338 -4.30 -39.09 4.50
N ARG A 339 -5.09 -39.98 3.87
CA ARG A 339 -6.09 -39.62 2.85
C ARG A 339 -7.26 -38.79 3.36
N MET A 340 -7.47 -38.75 4.68
CA MET A 340 -8.52 -37.93 5.32
C MET A 340 -8.05 -36.56 5.73
N VAL A 341 -6.74 -36.30 5.70
CA VAL A 341 -6.15 -34.99 5.89
C VAL A 341 -6.37 -34.19 4.60
N GLY A 342 -7.01 -33.05 4.71
CA GLY A 342 -7.35 -32.19 3.59
C GLY A 342 -6.18 -31.31 3.13
N SER A 343 -6.43 -30.03 2.88
CA SER A 343 -5.43 -29.07 2.42
C SER A 343 -4.34 -28.83 3.48
N ILE A 344 -3.09 -28.73 3.02
CA ILE A 344 -1.94 -28.33 3.85
C ILE A 344 -1.34 -27.08 3.25
N ASP A 345 -1.65 -25.92 3.85
CA ASP A 345 -1.19 -24.63 3.41
C ASP A 345 0.03 -24.19 4.24
N MET A 346 1.23 -24.26 3.64
CA MET A 346 2.49 -23.97 4.33
C MET A 346 2.97 -22.55 4.05
N TYR A 347 3.26 -21.82 5.11
CA TYR A 347 3.89 -20.51 5.15
C TYR A 347 5.32 -20.60 5.71
N ASP A 348 6.04 -19.51 5.77
CA ASP A 348 7.42 -19.52 6.24
C ASP A 348 7.55 -19.92 7.72
N GLY A 349 6.69 -19.38 8.59
CA GLY A 349 6.74 -19.62 10.05
C GLY A 349 5.68 -20.56 10.59
N TYR A 350 4.65 -20.91 9.80
CA TYR A 350 3.49 -21.69 10.27
C TYR A 350 2.82 -22.47 9.14
N THR A 351 1.92 -23.37 9.49
CA THR A 351 1.18 -24.23 8.56
C THR A 351 -0.27 -24.36 8.99
N PHE A 352 -1.21 -24.29 8.03
CA PHE A 352 -2.59 -24.72 8.25
C PHE A 352 -2.82 -26.11 7.67
N VAL A 353 -3.60 -26.92 8.40
CA VAL A 353 -3.99 -28.27 7.98
C VAL A 353 -5.48 -28.44 8.18
N ASP A 354 -6.17 -28.91 7.15
CA ASP A 354 -7.59 -29.20 7.23
C ASP A 354 -7.76 -30.69 7.62
N VAL A 355 -8.54 -30.94 8.68
CA VAL A 355 -8.90 -32.31 9.13
C VAL A 355 -10.39 -32.45 9.29
N PRO A 356 -10.98 -33.65 9.16
CA PRO A 356 -12.42 -33.80 9.38
C PRO A 356 -12.79 -33.38 10.80
N GLY A 357 -13.85 -32.58 10.94
CA GLY A 357 -14.22 -31.92 12.20
C GLY A 357 -14.40 -32.88 13.37
N ARG A 358 -14.84 -34.12 13.10
CA ARG A 358 -14.98 -35.20 14.11
C ARG A 358 -13.66 -35.63 14.75
N TYR A 359 -12.53 -35.46 14.04
CA TYR A 359 -11.19 -35.84 14.55
C TYR A 359 -10.37 -34.63 15.04
N ALA A 360 -10.88 -33.42 14.90
CA ALA A 360 -10.12 -32.22 15.22
C ALA A 360 -9.62 -32.18 16.66
N ASP A 361 -10.46 -32.56 17.63
CA ASP A 361 -10.10 -32.56 19.05
C ASP A 361 -9.13 -33.70 19.41
N ASP A 362 -9.23 -34.83 18.73
CA ASP A 362 -8.31 -35.98 18.92
C ASP A 362 -6.92 -35.64 18.33
N VAL A 363 -6.88 -35.01 17.16
CA VAL A 363 -5.63 -34.50 16.56
C VAL A 363 -4.95 -33.49 17.47
N LEU A 364 -5.71 -32.52 18.01
CA LEU A 364 -5.15 -31.52 18.93
C LEU A 364 -4.52 -32.15 20.18
N LYS A 365 -5.21 -33.13 20.77
CA LYS A 365 -4.69 -33.86 21.95
C LYS A 365 -3.45 -34.67 21.61
N ALA A 366 -3.47 -35.40 20.50
CA ALA A 366 -2.35 -36.24 20.07
C ALA A 366 -1.11 -35.42 19.72
N MET A 367 -1.31 -34.26 19.10
CA MET A 367 -0.22 -33.37 18.68
C MET A 367 0.25 -32.38 19.75
N ALA A 368 -0.38 -32.30 20.92
CA ALA A 368 -0.03 -31.36 21.99
C ALA A 368 1.43 -31.46 22.44
N HIS A 369 2.03 -32.63 22.34
CA HIS A 369 3.43 -32.90 22.74
C HIS A 369 4.27 -33.45 21.57
N ALA A 370 3.74 -33.44 20.36
CA ALA A 370 4.42 -33.99 19.20
C ALA A 370 5.61 -33.12 18.76
N LYS A 371 6.54 -33.76 18.05
CA LYS A 371 7.71 -33.10 17.45
C LYS A 371 7.76 -33.38 15.96
N ILE A 372 7.99 -32.36 15.17
CA ILE A 372 8.24 -32.51 13.74
C ILE A 372 9.72 -32.25 13.46
N LYS A 373 10.44 -33.26 12.94
CA LYS A 373 11.91 -33.22 12.75
C LYS A 373 12.67 -32.76 14.01
N GLY A 374 12.25 -33.25 15.17
CA GLY A 374 12.91 -32.93 16.44
C GLY A 374 12.56 -31.55 17.03
N LYS A 375 11.71 -30.77 16.37
CA LYS A 375 11.27 -29.45 16.87
C LYS A 375 9.93 -29.57 17.57
N ASN A 376 9.79 -28.91 18.72
CA ASN A 376 8.54 -28.83 19.44
C ASN A 376 7.55 -28.00 18.59
N ILE A 377 6.31 -28.46 18.52
CA ILE A 377 5.23 -27.78 17.81
C ILE A 377 4.11 -27.39 18.78
N HIS A 378 3.37 -26.38 18.41
CA HIS A 378 2.10 -26.02 19.03
C HIS A 378 1.01 -26.08 17.99
N VAL A 379 -0.10 -26.74 18.33
CA VAL A 379 -1.23 -26.94 17.42
C VAL A 379 -2.50 -26.44 18.09
N GLU A 380 -3.27 -25.61 17.37
CA GLU A 380 -4.53 -25.07 17.85
C GLU A 380 -5.58 -25.04 16.74
N LYS A 381 -6.88 -24.90 17.10
CA LYS A 381 -7.93 -24.69 16.10
C LYS A 381 -7.78 -23.28 15.53
N ALA A 382 -7.64 -23.18 14.21
CA ALA A 382 -7.74 -21.91 13.54
C ALA A 382 -9.18 -21.40 13.62
N ASN A 383 -9.36 -20.16 14.11
CA ASN A 383 -10.67 -19.52 14.12
C ASN A 383 -11.13 -19.25 12.68
N THR A 384 -11.95 -20.12 12.13
CA THR A 384 -12.61 -19.94 10.83
C THR A 384 -13.88 -19.11 11.00
N ASN A 385 -13.75 -17.84 11.34
CA ASN A 385 -14.78 -16.87 11.03
C ASN A 385 -14.43 -16.22 9.69
N ARG A 386 -14.69 -16.94 8.60
CA ARG A 386 -14.88 -16.34 7.28
C ARG A 386 -16.38 -16.26 7.04
N ARG A 387 -16.90 -15.06 7.07
CA ARG A 387 -18.00 -14.60 6.23
C ARG A 387 -17.51 -13.47 5.35
#